data_b822180471c9e338bfdbe9a1117ab286
#
_entry.id   b822180471c9e338bfdbe9a1117ab286
#
_cell.length_a   1.000
_cell.length_b   1.000
_cell.length_c   1.000
_cell.angle_alpha   90.00
_cell.angle_beta   90.00
_cell.angle_gamma   90.00
#
_symmetry.space_group_name_H-M   'P 1'
#
loop_
_entity.id
_entity.type
_entity.pdbx_description
1 polymer ?
#
loop_
_entity_poly.entity_id
_entity_poly.type
_entity_poly.pdbx_seq_one_letter_code
_entity_poly.pdbx_strand_id
1 'polypeptide(L)'
;MGVSTVGPRAIQLAATSWAVTVLLVAAPEIAIGQSLQADGSAAARAGAIADAQKMRRLFPDVGGGTQATPPIIPQLEIDRDPSGAIATFQPNGPTVTAKNAFFQNLGSNGRTCGTCHDPANGWTISAQHVQDRFNANSNDPLFRLVDGATCPSDDVSTRRAKRKAYSLLLSKGLIRIGLPMPSAGLEFQITDVNDPYGCNTSATTGLTGSTTGTVSVYRRPLPSANLGFLSTIMWDGRESSLFSQAVDATLGHAQGAVAPTDAQQQQIVTFEGCTQADTPTLCANTPAGAGIFTAQIFDDVGQFLFSNGANGGPISLSQQVAKFFIGVNDPLGQNPTGAPFNADIFDLYRNWGNLHGRSPKSERRHAIARGEEVFNTTNINITGVARLNDALGQPIILGKCGTCHDTPNVGDHSVKAPLNIGVANAGAGSQPALDVSRLPVFTIWCTSGPLAGQMFELTDPGRALITGKCADIGKVKGPILRGLAARAPYFHNGSAATLADVVEFYNQRFDIGFTDQQKADLAAFLSSL
;
A
#
# COMPACT_ATOMS: atom_id res chain seq x y z
N MET A 1 -36.19 39.75 63.87
CA MET A 1 -35.37 39.33 65.04
C MET A 1 -35.34 37.83 65.08
N GLY A 2 -34.19 37.20 65.16
CA GLY A 2 -34.04 35.77 65.31
C GLY A 2 -33.58 35.05 64.04
N VAL A 3 -32.26 35.14 63.78
CA VAL A 3 -31.56 34.33 62.82
C VAL A 3 -31.28 32.99 63.49
N SER A 4 -31.69 31.87 62.87
CA SER A 4 -31.35 30.53 63.33
C SER A 4 -30.52 29.84 62.26
N THR A 5 -29.25 29.62 62.59
CA THR A 5 -28.26 28.90 61.78
C THR A 5 -28.46 27.40 61.94
N VAL A 6 -28.63 26.70 60.83
CA VAL A 6 -28.64 25.22 60.77
C VAL A 6 -27.31 24.76 60.11
N GLY A 7 -26.51 24.06 60.86
CA GLY A 7 -25.25 23.47 60.42
C GLY A 7 -25.44 22.19 59.57
N PRO A 8 -24.47 21.79 58.77
CA PRO A 8 -24.58 20.64 57.89
C PRO A 8 -24.36 19.30 58.66
N ARG A 9 -25.32 18.39 58.45
CA ARG A 9 -25.19 16.99 58.91
C ARG A 9 -24.27 16.23 57.95
N ALA A 10 -23.25 15.65 58.48
CA ALA A 10 -22.41 14.67 57.80
C ALA A 10 -23.19 13.35 57.59
N ILE A 11 -23.29 12.93 56.37
CA ILE A 11 -23.79 11.59 55.99
C ILE A 11 -22.58 10.66 55.90
N GLN A 12 -22.47 9.73 56.82
CA GLN A 12 -21.54 8.60 56.75
C GLN A 12 -22.10 7.59 55.73
N LEU A 13 -21.43 7.42 54.61
CA LEU A 13 -21.65 6.32 53.69
C LEU A 13 -20.79 5.14 54.13
N ALA A 14 -21.44 4.07 54.55
CA ALA A 14 -20.82 2.80 54.83
C ALA A 14 -20.33 2.14 53.52
N ALA A 15 -19.02 1.95 53.38
CA ALA A 15 -18.44 1.20 52.29
C ALA A 15 -18.60 -0.31 52.56
N THR A 16 -19.50 -0.97 51.85
CA THR A 16 -19.53 -2.41 51.79
C THR A 16 -18.54 -2.89 50.73
N SER A 17 -17.45 -3.45 51.17
CA SER A 17 -16.42 -4.11 50.38
C SER A 17 -17.00 -5.40 49.79
N TRP A 18 -17.20 -5.44 48.49
CA TRP A 18 -17.39 -6.70 47.74
C TRP A 18 -16.03 -7.15 47.23
N ALA A 19 -15.49 -8.16 47.85
CA ALA A 19 -14.33 -8.88 47.33
C ALA A 19 -14.79 -9.70 46.10
N VAL A 20 -14.48 -9.21 44.91
CA VAL A 20 -14.58 -10.00 43.69
C VAL A 20 -13.32 -10.86 43.62
N THR A 21 -13.46 -12.14 43.92
CA THR A 21 -12.44 -13.15 43.65
C THR A 21 -12.33 -13.33 42.16
N VAL A 22 -11.36 -12.70 41.53
CA VAL A 22 -10.98 -12.97 40.14
C VAL A 22 -10.24 -14.30 40.14
N LEU A 23 -10.92 -15.36 39.68
CA LEU A 23 -10.25 -16.60 39.29
C LEU A 23 -9.39 -16.26 38.05
N LEU A 24 -8.10 -16.11 38.26
CA LEU A 24 -7.11 -16.15 37.17
C LEU A 24 -7.09 -17.58 36.62
N VAL A 25 -7.89 -17.81 35.58
CA VAL A 25 -7.66 -18.95 34.70
C VAL A 25 -6.40 -18.59 33.91
N ALA A 26 -5.29 -19.19 34.27
CA ALA A 26 -4.06 -19.13 33.50
C ALA A 26 -4.36 -19.70 32.11
N ALA A 27 -4.46 -18.82 31.12
CA ALA A 27 -4.39 -19.25 29.72
C ALA A 27 -3.00 -19.87 29.52
N PRO A 28 -2.88 -21.00 28.80
CA PRO A 28 -1.57 -21.52 28.49
C PRO A 28 -0.83 -20.49 27.64
N GLU A 29 0.31 -20.03 28.13
CA GLU A 29 1.30 -19.33 27.31
C GLU A 29 1.61 -20.25 26.14
N ILE A 30 1.09 -19.89 24.96
CA ILE A 30 1.51 -20.49 23.74
C ILE A 30 2.95 -20.05 23.53
N ALA A 31 3.88 -20.92 23.88
CA ALA A 31 5.30 -20.79 23.62
C ALA A 31 5.56 -20.85 22.10
N ILE A 32 5.17 -19.80 21.36
CA ILE A 32 5.48 -19.62 19.94
C ILE A 32 6.90 -19.03 19.77
N GLY A 33 7.60 -18.69 20.86
CA GLY A 33 8.89 -18.01 20.84
C GLY A 33 10.15 -18.87 20.77
N GLN A 34 10.07 -20.20 20.83
CA GLN A 34 11.29 -21.01 21.03
C GLN A 34 11.62 -22.06 19.99
N SER A 35 10.91 -22.19 18.86
CA SER A 35 11.25 -23.21 17.86
C SER A 35 11.77 -22.66 16.52
N LEU A 36 11.95 -21.35 16.36
CA LEU A 36 12.53 -20.74 15.14
C LEU A 36 13.91 -20.08 15.36
N GLN A 37 14.60 -20.35 16.48
CA GLN A 37 16.05 -20.29 16.49
C GLN A 37 16.59 -21.50 15.74
N ALA A 38 16.22 -21.61 14.47
CA ALA A 38 16.81 -22.61 13.60
C ALA A 38 18.25 -22.20 13.34
N ASP A 39 19.14 -22.98 13.91
CA ASP A 39 20.43 -23.31 13.40
C ASP A 39 20.60 -22.89 11.93
N GLY A 40 21.40 -21.84 11.71
CA GLY A 40 21.90 -21.49 10.38
C GLY A 40 22.90 -22.53 9.89
N SER A 41 22.55 -23.82 9.98
CA SER A 41 23.43 -24.93 9.65
C SER A 41 23.82 -24.91 8.18
N ALA A 42 24.99 -25.37 7.87
CA ALA A 42 25.48 -25.55 6.50
C ALA A 42 24.50 -26.37 5.63
N ALA A 43 23.71 -27.25 6.25
CA ALA A 43 22.70 -28.06 5.58
C ALA A 43 21.47 -27.23 5.12
N ALA A 44 20.97 -26.27 5.93
CA ALA A 44 19.91 -25.37 5.52
C ALA A 44 20.35 -24.43 4.39
N ARG A 45 21.62 -24.00 4.42
CA ARG A 45 22.25 -23.21 3.34
C ARG A 45 22.40 -24.02 2.06
N ALA A 46 22.85 -25.27 2.15
CA ALA A 46 22.98 -26.16 1.00
C ALA A 46 21.61 -26.49 0.36
N GLY A 47 20.58 -26.70 1.18
CA GLY A 47 19.21 -26.92 0.71
C GLY A 47 18.67 -25.72 -0.07
N ALA A 48 18.81 -24.51 0.48
CA ALA A 48 18.35 -23.28 -0.17
C ALA A 48 19.14 -22.95 -1.46
N ILE A 49 20.46 -23.26 -1.51
CA ILE A 49 21.27 -23.15 -2.73
C ILE A 49 20.79 -24.13 -3.80
N ALA A 50 20.52 -25.38 -3.40
CA ALA A 50 20.02 -26.41 -4.31
C ALA A 50 18.64 -26.03 -4.87
N ASP A 51 17.78 -25.43 -4.06
CA ASP A 51 16.45 -24.97 -4.49
C ASP A 51 16.56 -23.77 -5.43
N ALA A 52 17.41 -22.80 -5.16
CA ALA A 52 17.67 -21.66 -6.07
C ALA A 52 18.29 -22.12 -7.40
N GLN A 53 19.20 -23.10 -7.37
CA GLN A 53 19.79 -23.68 -8.59
C GLN A 53 18.78 -24.53 -9.36
N LYS A 54 17.91 -25.25 -8.70
CA LYS A 54 16.80 -26.01 -9.28
C LYS A 54 15.78 -25.07 -9.92
N MET A 55 15.48 -23.94 -9.28
CA MET A 55 14.62 -22.89 -9.81
C MET A 55 15.20 -22.29 -11.10
N ARG A 56 16.51 -21.97 -11.15
CA ARG A 56 17.18 -21.51 -12.40
C ARG A 56 17.08 -22.51 -13.55
N ARG A 57 17.01 -23.81 -13.28
CA ARG A 57 16.85 -24.85 -14.31
C ARG A 57 15.41 -25.05 -14.74
N LEU A 58 14.46 -24.76 -13.87
CA LEU A 58 13.03 -24.93 -14.14
C LEU A 58 12.44 -23.73 -14.90
N PHE A 59 13.07 -22.57 -14.82
CA PHE A 59 12.62 -21.34 -15.48
C PHE A 59 13.77 -20.73 -16.30
N PRO A 60 14.09 -21.29 -17.48
CA PRO A 60 14.97 -20.61 -18.43
C PRO A 60 14.31 -19.29 -18.84
N ASP A 61 15.11 -18.26 -19.10
CA ASP A 61 14.72 -16.91 -19.49
C ASP A 61 13.41 -16.83 -20.27
N VAL A 62 12.31 -16.50 -19.60
CA VAL A 62 11.04 -16.23 -20.26
C VAL A 62 10.97 -14.71 -20.46
N GLY A 63 11.40 -14.28 -21.63
CA GLY A 63 11.23 -12.90 -22.07
C GLY A 63 9.75 -12.53 -22.07
N GLY A 64 9.44 -11.27 -21.67
CA GLY A 64 8.11 -10.71 -21.42
C GLY A 64 7.02 -11.03 -22.44
N GLY A 65 6.46 -12.22 -22.35
CA GLY A 65 5.27 -12.63 -23.06
C GLY A 65 4.13 -12.83 -22.08
N THR A 66 2.90 -12.72 -22.56
CA THR A 66 1.67 -13.03 -21.81
C THR A 66 1.80 -14.40 -21.14
N GLN A 67 2.28 -14.44 -19.91
CA GLN A 67 2.36 -15.69 -19.16
C GLN A 67 0.98 -16.07 -18.68
N ALA A 68 0.54 -17.25 -19.09
CA ALA A 68 -0.56 -17.92 -18.39
C ALA A 68 -0.12 -18.07 -16.92
N THR A 69 -1.01 -17.76 -15.97
CA THR A 69 -0.79 -17.97 -14.54
C THR A 69 -0.18 -19.37 -14.33
N PRO A 70 0.98 -19.51 -13.70
CA PRO A 70 1.62 -20.80 -13.52
C PRO A 70 0.69 -21.73 -12.74
N PRO A 71 0.70 -23.03 -12.98
CA PRO A 71 -0.19 -23.99 -12.29
C PRO A 71 0.09 -24.04 -10.78
N ILE A 72 1.27 -23.64 -10.35
CA ILE A 72 1.69 -23.57 -8.95
C ILE A 72 2.53 -22.30 -8.77
N ILE A 73 2.16 -21.46 -7.80
CA ILE A 73 3.05 -20.44 -7.25
C ILE A 73 3.88 -21.16 -6.17
N PRO A 74 5.20 -21.28 -6.32
CA PRO A 74 6.04 -22.00 -5.36
C PRO A 74 6.09 -21.28 -4.00
N GLN A 75 6.54 -21.97 -2.96
CA GLN A 75 6.74 -21.35 -1.64
C GLN A 75 7.69 -20.15 -1.69
N LEU A 76 8.71 -20.24 -2.54
CA LEU A 76 9.61 -19.13 -2.86
C LEU A 76 9.67 -18.99 -4.38
N GLU A 77 9.17 -17.87 -4.89
CA GLU A 77 9.23 -17.49 -6.30
C GLU A 77 10.20 -16.32 -6.47
N ILE A 78 10.90 -16.29 -7.59
CA ILE A 78 11.85 -15.23 -7.91
C ILE A 78 11.60 -14.80 -9.35
N ASP A 79 11.22 -13.55 -9.50
CA ASP A 79 10.93 -12.92 -10.78
C ASP A 79 11.94 -11.82 -11.09
N ARG A 80 12.26 -11.65 -12.37
CA ARG A 80 13.11 -10.54 -12.82
C ARG A 80 12.31 -9.26 -12.91
N ASP A 81 12.95 -8.16 -12.52
CA ASP A 81 12.43 -6.81 -12.67
C ASP A 81 13.53 -5.85 -13.18
N PRO A 82 13.21 -4.56 -13.47
CA PRO A 82 14.19 -3.61 -13.98
C PRO A 82 15.38 -3.34 -13.07
N SER A 83 15.27 -3.61 -11.77
CA SER A 83 16.33 -3.38 -10.76
C SER A 83 17.08 -4.63 -10.36
N GLY A 84 16.74 -5.79 -10.93
CA GLY A 84 17.35 -7.07 -10.62
C GLY A 84 16.34 -8.19 -10.55
N ALA A 85 15.81 -8.47 -9.38
CA ALA A 85 14.77 -9.46 -9.17
C ALA A 85 13.97 -9.16 -7.91
N ILE A 86 12.73 -9.61 -7.88
CA ILE A 86 11.85 -9.58 -6.71
C ILE A 86 11.55 -11.02 -6.28
N ALA A 87 11.57 -11.27 -4.98
CA ALA A 87 11.17 -12.54 -4.42
C ALA A 87 9.80 -12.46 -3.78
N THR A 88 9.02 -13.52 -3.96
CA THR A 88 7.76 -13.76 -3.25
C THR A 88 7.91 -14.99 -2.35
N PHE A 89 7.56 -14.87 -1.08
CA PHE A 89 7.59 -15.95 -0.11
C PHE A 89 6.21 -16.22 0.49
N GLN A 90 5.83 -17.50 0.55
CA GLN A 90 4.58 -17.99 1.14
C GLN A 90 4.90 -18.87 2.35
N PRO A 91 4.68 -18.40 3.60
CA PRO A 91 4.98 -19.19 4.82
C PRO A 91 4.26 -20.53 4.87
N ASN A 92 3.04 -20.57 4.34
CA ASN A 92 2.17 -21.76 4.40
C ASN A 92 2.36 -22.75 3.23
N GLY A 93 3.44 -22.59 2.46
CA GLY A 93 3.78 -23.46 1.34
C GLY A 93 3.22 -22.98 0.00
N PRO A 94 3.38 -23.76 -1.07
CA PRO A 94 3.03 -23.37 -2.43
C PRO A 94 1.51 -23.29 -2.62
N THR A 95 1.07 -22.43 -3.53
CA THR A 95 -0.33 -22.29 -3.93
C THR A 95 -0.60 -22.95 -5.27
N VAL A 96 -1.54 -23.90 -5.31
CA VAL A 96 -2.07 -24.46 -6.55
C VAL A 96 -3.12 -23.51 -7.12
N THR A 97 -2.82 -22.83 -8.21
CA THR A 97 -3.64 -21.73 -8.74
C THR A 97 -5.04 -22.16 -9.16
N ALA A 98 -5.17 -23.36 -9.74
CA ALA A 98 -6.47 -23.94 -10.09
C ALA A 98 -7.38 -24.22 -8.88
N LYS A 99 -6.85 -24.20 -7.65
CA LYS A 99 -7.60 -24.43 -6.41
C LYS A 99 -7.74 -23.19 -5.54
N ASN A 100 -7.30 -22.03 -6.03
CA ASN A 100 -7.38 -20.78 -5.28
C ASN A 100 -8.18 -19.75 -6.07
N ALA A 101 -9.21 -19.21 -5.45
CA ALA A 101 -10.15 -18.27 -6.05
C ALA A 101 -9.47 -16.97 -6.56
N PHE A 102 -8.34 -16.56 -6.00
CA PHE A 102 -7.54 -15.45 -6.49
C PHE A 102 -7.15 -15.58 -7.97
N PHE A 103 -6.94 -16.82 -8.44
CA PHE A 103 -6.53 -17.14 -9.81
C PHE A 103 -7.68 -17.66 -10.68
N GLN A 104 -8.91 -17.65 -10.18
CA GLN A 104 -10.08 -18.11 -10.92
C GLN A 104 -10.87 -16.93 -11.49
N ASN A 105 -11.47 -17.13 -12.66
CA ASN A 105 -12.42 -16.18 -13.23
C ASN A 105 -13.74 -16.26 -12.47
N LEU A 106 -13.95 -15.35 -11.52
CA LEU A 106 -15.18 -15.26 -10.73
C LEU A 106 -16.24 -14.34 -11.36
N GLY A 107 -15.93 -13.73 -12.51
CA GLY A 107 -16.81 -12.81 -13.19
C GLY A 107 -17.09 -13.17 -14.63
N SER A 108 -17.55 -12.20 -15.42
CA SER A 108 -17.97 -12.39 -16.82
C SER A 108 -16.93 -11.93 -17.86
N ASN A 109 -15.90 -11.18 -17.45
CA ASN A 109 -14.98 -10.52 -18.36
C ASN A 109 -13.62 -11.23 -18.56
N GLY A 110 -13.47 -12.43 -18.00
CA GLY A 110 -12.28 -13.27 -18.15
C GLY A 110 -11.11 -12.86 -17.26
N ARG A 111 -11.30 -11.95 -16.29
CA ARG A 111 -10.28 -11.53 -15.32
C ARG A 111 -10.27 -12.42 -14.09
N THR A 112 -9.06 -12.57 -13.55
CA THR A 112 -8.79 -13.07 -12.19
C THR A 112 -8.09 -11.96 -11.41
N CYS A 113 -7.92 -12.08 -10.10
CA CYS A 113 -7.11 -11.13 -9.34
C CYS A 113 -5.67 -11.10 -9.88
N GLY A 114 -5.10 -12.27 -10.21
CA GLY A 114 -3.78 -12.39 -10.85
C GLY A 114 -3.66 -11.72 -12.23
N THR A 115 -4.77 -11.28 -12.85
CA THR A 115 -4.70 -10.49 -14.09
C THR A 115 -3.99 -9.15 -13.90
N CYS A 116 -4.19 -8.51 -12.73
CA CYS A 116 -3.60 -7.22 -12.37
C CYS A 116 -2.54 -7.36 -11.27
N HIS A 117 -2.59 -8.42 -10.46
CA HIS A 117 -1.67 -8.65 -9.36
C HIS A 117 -0.61 -9.68 -9.79
N ASP A 118 0.45 -9.18 -10.44
CA ASP A 118 1.53 -9.98 -11.03
C ASP A 118 2.74 -10.03 -10.08
N PRO A 119 3.30 -11.21 -9.77
CA PRO A 119 4.43 -11.35 -8.85
C PRO A 119 5.66 -10.56 -9.31
N ALA A 120 5.98 -10.55 -10.61
CA ALA A 120 7.11 -9.79 -11.16
C ALA A 120 6.98 -8.26 -11.00
N ASN A 121 5.78 -7.77 -10.67
CA ASN A 121 5.49 -6.37 -10.40
C ASN A 121 5.16 -6.12 -8.91
N GLY A 122 5.60 -6.98 -8.01
CA GLY A 122 5.33 -6.87 -6.58
C GLY A 122 3.84 -7.04 -6.25
N TRP A 123 3.16 -7.94 -6.96
CA TRP A 123 1.72 -8.23 -6.82
C TRP A 123 0.82 -7.02 -7.10
N THR A 124 1.21 -6.26 -8.12
CA THR A 124 0.42 -5.18 -8.73
C THR A 124 0.76 -5.13 -10.23
N ILE A 125 0.72 -3.94 -10.86
CA ILE A 125 1.16 -3.73 -12.24
C ILE A 125 2.17 -2.60 -12.33
N SER A 126 3.07 -2.67 -13.32
CA SER A 126 3.89 -1.53 -13.75
C SER A 126 3.43 -1.04 -15.13
N ALA A 127 3.70 0.23 -15.45
CA ALA A 127 3.36 0.76 -16.78
C ALA A 127 4.11 0.02 -17.89
N GLN A 128 5.36 -0.39 -17.65
CA GLN A 128 6.15 -1.16 -18.61
C GLN A 128 5.52 -2.52 -18.89
N HIS A 129 5.18 -3.27 -17.85
CA HIS A 129 4.53 -4.58 -18.00
C HIS A 129 3.19 -4.49 -18.74
N VAL A 130 2.39 -3.47 -18.47
CA VAL A 130 1.14 -3.20 -19.19
C VAL A 130 1.40 -2.98 -20.69
N GLN A 131 2.45 -2.20 -21.04
CA GLN A 131 2.82 -1.97 -22.45
C GLN A 131 3.25 -3.26 -23.13
N ASP A 132 4.04 -4.09 -22.46
CA ASP A 132 4.51 -5.37 -23.00
C ASP A 132 3.34 -6.31 -23.27
N ARG A 133 2.39 -6.41 -22.33
CA ARG A 133 1.16 -7.18 -22.50
C ARG A 133 0.30 -6.66 -23.66
N PHE A 134 0.14 -5.33 -23.77
CA PHE A 134 -0.60 -4.72 -24.89
C PHE A 134 0.06 -5.01 -26.24
N ASN A 135 1.40 -4.95 -26.28
CA ASN A 135 2.14 -5.19 -27.50
C ASN A 135 2.04 -6.66 -27.92
N ALA A 136 2.07 -7.58 -26.99
CA ALA A 136 1.89 -9.01 -27.22
C ALA A 136 0.44 -9.34 -27.62
N ASN A 137 -0.55 -8.83 -26.89
CA ASN A 137 -1.97 -9.09 -27.14
C ASN A 137 -2.85 -7.93 -26.66
N SER A 138 -3.32 -7.09 -27.56
CA SER A 138 -4.23 -5.98 -27.21
C SER A 138 -5.65 -6.43 -26.80
N ASN A 139 -5.94 -7.74 -26.82
CA ASN A 139 -7.18 -8.35 -26.30
C ASN A 139 -6.98 -9.03 -24.95
N ASP A 140 -5.80 -8.93 -24.36
CA ASP A 140 -5.52 -9.47 -23.02
C ASP A 140 -6.61 -9.04 -22.01
N PRO A 141 -7.03 -9.91 -21.08
CA PRO A 141 -8.02 -9.59 -20.06
C PRO A 141 -7.74 -8.33 -19.23
N LEU A 142 -6.50 -7.89 -19.15
CA LEU A 142 -6.15 -6.61 -18.52
C LEU A 142 -6.85 -5.41 -19.18
N PHE A 143 -7.09 -5.47 -20.51
CA PHE A 143 -7.67 -4.38 -21.30
C PHE A 143 -9.20 -4.53 -21.40
N ARG A 144 -9.92 -4.03 -20.38
CA ARG A 144 -11.39 -3.99 -20.33
C ARG A 144 -11.88 -2.57 -20.16
N LEU A 145 -13.03 -2.26 -20.75
CA LEU A 145 -13.63 -0.91 -20.68
C LEU A 145 -14.02 -0.50 -19.27
N VAL A 146 -14.38 -1.45 -18.43
CA VAL A 146 -14.91 -1.19 -17.09
C VAL A 146 -13.98 -0.29 -16.24
N ASP A 147 -12.67 -0.53 -16.33
CA ASP A 147 -11.67 0.16 -15.51
C ASP A 147 -10.31 0.36 -16.21
N GLY A 148 -9.98 -0.44 -17.24
CA GLY A 148 -8.74 -0.27 -18.00
C GLY A 148 -8.78 0.95 -18.92
N ALA A 149 -9.96 1.30 -19.43
CA ALA A 149 -10.15 2.46 -20.31
C ALA A 149 -10.25 3.76 -19.51
N THR A 150 -9.94 4.87 -20.18
CA THR A 150 -10.12 6.22 -19.64
C THR A 150 -11.59 6.57 -19.46
N CYS A 151 -12.47 5.98 -20.30
CA CYS A 151 -13.91 6.02 -20.08
C CYS A 151 -14.55 4.70 -20.53
N PRO A 152 -15.62 4.21 -19.89
CA PRO A 152 -16.32 3.00 -20.32
C PRO A 152 -16.95 3.09 -21.71
N SER A 153 -17.18 4.30 -22.21
CA SER A 153 -17.72 4.58 -23.55
C SER A 153 -16.67 4.70 -24.64
N ASP A 154 -15.38 4.52 -24.30
CA ASP A 154 -14.30 4.65 -25.29
C ASP A 154 -14.40 3.62 -26.41
N ASP A 155 -14.03 4.04 -27.63
CA ASP A 155 -13.90 3.14 -28.76
C ASP A 155 -12.69 2.20 -28.59
N VAL A 156 -12.95 0.90 -28.69
CA VAL A 156 -11.94 -0.17 -28.66
C VAL A 156 -12.00 -1.09 -29.88
N SER A 157 -12.60 -0.61 -30.97
CA SER A 157 -12.81 -1.40 -32.18
C SER A 157 -11.51 -1.75 -32.92
N THR A 158 -10.49 -0.89 -32.85
CA THR A 158 -9.19 -1.08 -33.47
C THR A 158 -8.05 -1.04 -32.46
N ARG A 159 -6.88 -1.58 -32.81
CA ARG A 159 -5.69 -1.49 -31.93
C ARG A 159 -5.29 -0.03 -31.66
N ARG A 160 -5.48 0.89 -32.62
CA ARG A 160 -5.23 2.32 -32.46
C ARG A 160 -6.24 2.94 -31.48
N ALA A 161 -7.52 2.62 -31.61
CA ALA A 161 -8.57 3.06 -30.69
C ALA A 161 -8.29 2.54 -29.27
N LYS A 162 -7.97 1.24 -29.12
CA LYS A 162 -7.57 0.64 -27.85
C LYS A 162 -6.39 1.37 -27.19
N ARG A 163 -5.34 1.73 -27.97
CA ARG A 163 -4.19 2.47 -27.44
C ARG A 163 -4.59 3.84 -26.90
N LYS A 164 -5.59 4.50 -27.48
CA LYS A 164 -6.15 5.75 -26.99
C LYS A 164 -6.99 5.50 -25.74
N ALA A 165 -7.90 4.55 -25.77
CA ALA A 165 -8.79 4.21 -24.66
C ALA A 165 -8.00 3.79 -23.40
N TYR A 166 -6.95 3.01 -23.55
CA TYR A 166 -6.12 2.51 -22.45
C TYR A 166 -4.89 3.40 -22.17
N SER A 167 -4.90 4.67 -22.57
CA SER A 167 -3.71 5.52 -22.55
C SER A 167 -3.15 5.76 -21.14
N LEU A 168 -3.97 5.91 -20.11
CA LEU A 168 -3.53 6.05 -18.71
C LEU A 168 -3.01 4.74 -18.15
N LEU A 169 -3.66 3.63 -18.46
CA LEU A 169 -3.20 2.30 -18.06
C LEU A 169 -1.83 2.00 -18.69
N LEU A 170 -1.65 2.30 -19.99
CA LEU A 170 -0.40 2.11 -20.72
C LEU A 170 0.73 3.03 -20.25
N SER A 171 0.44 4.28 -19.91
CA SER A 171 1.50 5.26 -19.58
C SER A 171 1.83 5.34 -18.10
N LYS A 172 0.86 5.11 -17.22
CA LYS A 172 0.97 5.30 -15.78
C LYS A 172 0.52 4.08 -14.95
N GLY A 173 0.08 2.99 -15.60
CA GLY A 173 -0.47 1.83 -14.90
C GLY A 173 -1.71 2.19 -14.06
N LEU A 174 -2.51 3.14 -14.51
CA LEU A 174 -3.70 3.60 -13.82
C LEU A 174 -4.95 2.88 -14.32
N ILE A 175 -5.80 2.50 -13.41
CA ILE A 175 -7.16 2.04 -13.68
C ILE A 175 -8.16 3.12 -13.27
N ARG A 176 -9.29 3.16 -13.96
CA ARG A 176 -10.41 4.04 -13.63
C ARG A 176 -11.22 3.45 -12.48
N ILE A 177 -11.45 4.23 -11.45
CA ILE A 177 -12.35 3.90 -10.34
C ILE A 177 -13.55 4.84 -10.43
N GLY A 178 -14.73 4.29 -10.71
CA GLY A 178 -15.98 5.05 -10.70
C GLY A 178 -16.58 5.03 -9.29
N LEU A 179 -16.62 6.17 -8.63
CA LEU A 179 -17.17 6.30 -7.28
C LEU A 179 -18.44 7.16 -7.33
N PRO A 180 -19.55 6.69 -6.75
CA PRO A 180 -20.74 7.52 -6.62
C PRO A 180 -20.46 8.67 -5.65
N MET A 181 -21.06 9.83 -5.93
CA MET A 181 -21.07 10.93 -4.96
C MET A 181 -21.86 10.50 -3.71
N PRO A 182 -21.39 10.84 -2.50
CA PRO A 182 -22.15 10.58 -1.28
C PRO A 182 -23.56 11.18 -1.36
N SER A 183 -24.56 10.40 -1.00
CA SER A 183 -25.97 10.80 -1.13
C SER A 183 -26.49 11.68 0.02
N ALA A 184 -25.74 11.77 1.13
CA ALA A 184 -26.11 12.54 2.31
C ALA A 184 -24.88 13.11 3.02
N GLY A 185 -25.07 14.20 3.75
CA GLY A 185 -24.03 14.82 4.57
C GLY A 185 -22.88 15.42 3.76
N LEU A 186 -23.13 15.75 2.49
CA LEU A 186 -22.12 16.30 1.58
C LEU A 186 -21.81 17.75 1.96
N GLU A 187 -20.54 18.03 2.25
CA GLU A 187 -20.05 19.35 2.64
C GLU A 187 -19.48 20.14 1.46
N PHE A 188 -19.42 19.57 0.26
CA PHE A 188 -18.79 20.19 -0.90
C PHE A 188 -19.58 19.98 -2.20
N GLN A 189 -19.24 20.78 -3.19
CA GLN A 189 -19.69 20.63 -4.57
C GLN A 189 -18.47 20.54 -5.50
N ILE A 190 -18.53 19.73 -6.54
CA ILE A 190 -17.61 19.79 -7.65
C ILE A 190 -18.14 20.86 -8.61
N THR A 191 -17.45 22.00 -8.69
CA THR A 191 -17.90 23.17 -9.46
C THR A 191 -17.37 23.17 -10.88
N ASP A 192 -16.23 22.53 -11.12
CA ASP A 192 -15.64 22.35 -12.44
C ASP A 192 -14.83 21.07 -12.53
N VAL A 193 -14.72 20.51 -13.73
CA VAL A 193 -13.86 19.36 -14.02
C VAL A 193 -13.15 19.59 -15.34
N ASN A 194 -11.85 19.80 -15.30
CA ASN A 194 -11.00 19.75 -16.49
C ASN A 194 -10.58 18.30 -16.74
N ASP A 195 -11.34 17.58 -17.55
CA ASP A 195 -11.10 16.16 -17.85
C ASP A 195 -10.71 15.97 -19.33
N PRO A 196 -9.44 15.65 -19.64
CA PRO A 196 -8.96 15.45 -21.01
C PRO A 196 -9.59 14.24 -21.71
N TYR A 197 -10.31 13.40 -20.98
CA TYR A 197 -10.97 12.19 -21.51
C TYR A 197 -12.48 12.37 -21.68
N GLY A 198 -13.05 13.44 -21.09
CA GLY A 198 -14.47 13.73 -21.16
C GLY A 198 -15.36 12.73 -20.39
N CYS A 199 -14.78 11.93 -19.49
CA CYS A 199 -15.52 10.94 -18.71
C CYS A 199 -16.26 11.56 -17.52
N ASN A 200 -15.78 12.69 -17.00
CA ASN A 200 -16.34 13.42 -15.88
C ASN A 200 -17.17 14.64 -16.33
N THR A 201 -17.91 14.54 -17.41
CA THR A 201 -18.80 15.59 -17.90
C THR A 201 -20.24 15.34 -17.45
N SER A 202 -21.08 16.39 -17.46
CA SER A 202 -22.49 16.25 -17.11
C SER A 202 -23.24 15.26 -17.98
N ALA A 203 -22.89 15.14 -19.25
CA ALA A 203 -23.50 14.19 -20.18
C ALA A 203 -23.19 12.73 -19.83
N THR A 204 -22.01 12.49 -19.24
CA THR A 204 -21.51 11.13 -18.93
C THR A 204 -21.73 10.75 -17.46
N THR A 205 -21.62 11.71 -16.54
CA THR A 205 -21.58 11.46 -15.10
C THR A 205 -22.59 12.28 -14.30
N GLY A 206 -23.24 13.28 -14.89
CA GLY A 206 -24.14 14.19 -14.19
C GLY A 206 -23.46 15.21 -13.28
N LEU A 207 -22.15 15.41 -13.41
CA LEU A 207 -21.37 16.20 -12.46
C LEU A 207 -21.34 17.71 -12.69
N THR A 208 -21.83 18.23 -13.81
CA THR A 208 -21.81 19.68 -14.07
C THR A 208 -22.65 20.43 -13.06
N GLY A 209 -22.02 21.06 -12.09
CA GLY A 209 -22.71 21.76 -10.98
C GLY A 209 -23.55 20.85 -10.10
N SER A 210 -23.32 19.55 -10.11
CA SER A 210 -24.16 18.54 -9.47
C SER A 210 -23.47 17.94 -8.25
N THR A 211 -24.24 17.68 -7.20
CA THR A 211 -23.85 16.89 -6.03
C THR A 211 -24.17 15.40 -6.21
N THR A 212 -24.66 15.01 -7.39
CA THR A 212 -25.02 13.64 -7.74
C THR A 212 -24.18 13.15 -8.91
N GLY A 213 -24.14 11.83 -9.12
CA GLY A 213 -23.46 11.19 -10.22
C GLY A 213 -22.23 10.37 -9.78
N THR A 214 -21.48 9.90 -10.77
CA THR A 214 -20.30 9.06 -10.55
C THR A 214 -19.04 9.82 -10.96
N VAL A 215 -18.10 9.94 -10.03
CA VAL A 215 -16.78 10.54 -10.27
C VAL A 215 -15.83 9.45 -10.76
N SER A 216 -15.18 9.67 -11.88
CA SER A 216 -14.11 8.82 -12.40
C SER A 216 -12.76 9.36 -11.94
N VAL A 217 -12.11 8.66 -11.00
CA VAL A 217 -10.74 8.92 -10.56
C VAL A 217 -9.83 7.82 -11.09
N TYR A 218 -8.53 8.12 -11.24
CA TYR A 218 -7.57 7.20 -11.83
C TYR A 218 -6.49 6.87 -10.83
N ARG A 219 -6.41 5.58 -10.47
CA ARG A 219 -5.55 5.13 -9.37
C ARG A 219 -4.71 3.92 -9.77
N ARG A 220 -3.55 3.83 -9.18
CA ARG A 220 -2.71 2.63 -9.26
C ARG A 220 -3.36 1.48 -8.51
N PRO A 221 -3.41 0.25 -9.05
CA PRO A 221 -3.70 -0.92 -8.25
C PRO A 221 -2.70 -1.03 -7.09
N LEU A 222 -3.20 -1.33 -5.90
CA LEU A 222 -2.37 -1.57 -4.72
C LEU A 222 -1.75 -2.97 -4.79
N PRO A 223 -0.56 -3.20 -4.20
CA PRO A 223 -0.02 -4.55 -4.11
C PRO A 223 -0.90 -5.44 -3.24
N SER A 224 -0.99 -6.73 -3.60
CA SER A 224 -1.64 -7.79 -2.81
C SER A 224 -0.67 -8.56 -1.92
N ALA A 225 0.57 -8.08 -1.77
CA ALA A 225 1.58 -8.67 -0.90
C ALA A 225 1.85 -7.80 0.32
N ASN A 226 2.36 -8.40 1.39
CA ASN A 226 2.69 -7.73 2.65
C ASN A 226 1.48 -7.03 3.31
N LEU A 227 0.28 -7.59 3.18
CA LEU A 227 -0.95 -6.93 3.61
C LEU A 227 -1.23 -7.04 5.11
N GLY A 228 -0.67 -8.00 5.82
CA GLY A 228 -0.98 -8.29 7.22
C GLY A 228 -0.88 -7.10 8.19
N PHE A 229 -0.22 -6.02 7.79
CA PHE A 229 -0.02 -4.80 8.58
C PHE A 229 -1.02 -3.68 8.27
N LEU A 230 -1.84 -3.82 7.21
CA LEU A 230 -2.73 -2.76 6.78
C LEU A 230 -3.86 -2.55 7.77
N SER A 231 -4.01 -1.34 8.26
CA SER A 231 -5.15 -0.87 9.04
C SER A 231 -6.21 -0.16 8.18
N THR A 232 -5.88 0.11 6.91
CA THR A 232 -6.74 0.82 5.96
C THR A 232 -6.64 0.15 4.61
N ILE A 233 -7.77 -0.27 4.03
CA ILE A 233 -7.85 -0.99 2.77
C ILE A 233 -8.39 -0.05 1.68
N MET A 234 -7.85 -0.15 0.47
CA MET A 234 -7.98 0.78 -0.66
C MET A 234 -7.35 2.15 -0.39
N TRP A 235 -7.09 2.94 -1.45
CA TRP A 235 -6.45 4.25 -1.30
C TRP A 235 -7.23 5.23 -0.44
N ASP A 236 -8.55 5.17 -0.48
CA ASP A 236 -9.47 6.04 0.24
C ASP A 236 -10.02 5.43 1.54
N GLY A 237 -9.63 4.19 1.83
CA GLY A 237 -10.09 3.47 3.03
C GLY A 237 -11.56 3.13 3.01
N ARG A 238 -12.15 2.89 1.81
CA ARG A 238 -13.57 2.57 1.67
C ARG A 238 -13.91 1.15 2.12
N GLU A 239 -12.97 0.22 1.98
CA GLU A 239 -13.18 -1.16 2.40
C GLU A 239 -12.84 -1.34 3.89
N SER A 240 -13.73 -2.04 4.59
CA SER A 240 -13.59 -2.30 6.01
C SER A 240 -12.73 -3.55 6.31
N SER A 241 -12.58 -4.43 5.32
CA SER A 241 -11.85 -5.70 5.43
C SER A 241 -11.36 -6.16 4.05
N LEU A 242 -10.40 -7.09 3.99
CA LEU A 242 -10.04 -7.77 2.75
C LEU A 242 -11.18 -8.66 2.24
N PHE A 243 -12.03 -9.17 3.13
CA PHE A 243 -13.23 -9.93 2.73
C PHE A 243 -14.20 -9.05 1.94
N SER A 244 -14.51 -7.85 2.41
CA SER A 244 -15.36 -6.89 1.68
C SER A 244 -14.68 -6.42 0.39
N GLN A 245 -13.37 -6.23 0.41
CA GLN A 245 -12.59 -5.85 -0.77
C GLN A 245 -12.64 -6.94 -1.85
N ALA A 246 -12.55 -8.23 -1.48
CA ALA A 246 -12.67 -9.34 -2.43
C ALA A 246 -14.05 -9.36 -3.11
N VAL A 247 -15.12 -8.98 -2.39
CA VAL A 247 -16.47 -8.81 -2.96
C VAL A 247 -16.48 -7.65 -3.95
N ASP A 248 -16.03 -6.47 -3.53
CA ASP A 248 -16.00 -5.25 -4.38
C ASP A 248 -15.19 -5.49 -5.66
N ALA A 249 -14.01 -6.10 -5.55
CA ALA A 249 -13.17 -6.43 -6.69
C ALA A 249 -13.82 -7.45 -7.65
N THR A 250 -14.51 -8.44 -7.12
CA THR A 250 -15.20 -9.44 -7.95
C THR A 250 -16.36 -8.82 -8.72
N LEU A 251 -17.20 -8.05 -8.06
CA LEU A 251 -18.37 -7.41 -8.69
C LEU A 251 -17.94 -6.28 -9.65
N GLY A 252 -16.99 -5.45 -9.24
CA GLY A 252 -16.52 -4.30 -10.01
C GLY A 252 -15.55 -4.69 -11.13
N HIS A 253 -14.35 -5.15 -10.78
CA HIS A 253 -13.26 -5.36 -11.74
C HIS A 253 -13.44 -6.62 -12.59
N ALA A 254 -13.92 -7.73 -12.01
CA ALA A 254 -14.20 -8.96 -12.74
C ALA A 254 -15.61 -8.99 -13.34
N GLN A 255 -16.46 -8.01 -13.04
CA GLN A 255 -17.86 -7.94 -13.48
C GLN A 255 -18.64 -9.22 -13.11
N GLY A 256 -18.51 -9.65 -11.86
CA GLY A 256 -19.26 -10.77 -11.32
C GLY A 256 -20.75 -10.43 -11.21
N ALA A 257 -21.61 -11.39 -11.57
CA ALA A 257 -23.05 -11.25 -11.40
C ALA A 257 -23.48 -11.49 -9.94
N VAL A 258 -22.64 -12.20 -9.18
CA VAL A 258 -22.83 -12.54 -7.76
C VAL A 258 -21.53 -12.37 -7.01
N ALA A 259 -21.62 -12.08 -5.72
CA ALA A 259 -20.46 -12.05 -4.84
C ALA A 259 -19.77 -13.43 -4.76
N PRO A 260 -18.46 -13.46 -4.52
CA PRO A 260 -17.76 -14.70 -4.24
C PRO A 260 -18.34 -15.34 -2.96
N THR A 261 -18.39 -16.68 -2.93
CA THR A 261 -18.80 -17.39 -1.73
C THR A 261 -17.83 -17.17 -0.58
N ASP A 262 -18.25 -17.40 0.66
CA ASP A 262 -17.39 -17.27 1.85
C ASP A 262 -16.11 -18.12 1.71
N ALA A 263 -16.22 -19.32 1.14
CA ALA A 263 -15.06 -20.18 0.89
C ALA A 263 -14.09 -19.58 -0.14
N GLN A 264 -14.59 -18.91 -1.17
CA GLN A 264 -13.76 -18.22 -2.17
C GLN A 264 -13.11 -16.97 -1.56
N GLN A 265 -13.85 -16.16 -0.79
CA GLN A 265 -13.30 -15.03 -0.06
C GLN A 265 -12.19 -15.49 0.89
N GLN A 266 -12.42 -16.56 1.66
CA GLN A 266 -11.40 -17.11 2.55
C GLN A 266 -10.14 -17.58 1.80
N GLN A 267 -10.26 -18.17 0.62
CA GLN A 267 -9.12 -18.56 -0.21
C GLN A 267 -8.32 -17.31 -0.67
N ILE A 268 -9.00 -16.26 -1.11
CA ILE A 268 -8.38 -15.01 -1.53
C ILE A 268 -7.63 -14.39 -0.34
N VAL A 269 -8.31 -14.18 0.79
CA VAL A 269 -7.73 -13.53 1.96
C VAL A 269 -6.60 -14.35 2.58
N THR A 270 -6.70 -15.69 2.59
CA THR A 270 -5.60 -16.55 3.05
C THR A 270 -4.38 -16.42 2.17
N PHE A 271 -4.55 -16.23 0.86
CA PHE A 271 -3.46 -16.02 -0.07
C PHE A 271 -2.81 -14.63 0.10
N GLU A 272 -3.60 -13.58 0.22
CA GLU A 272 -3.11 -12.20 0.36
C GLU A 272 -2.58 -11.90 1.76
N GLY A 273 -3.15 -12.51 2.80
CA GLY A 273 -2.87 -12.29 4.22
C GLY A 273 -3.97 -11.50 4.92
N CYS A 274 -4.44 -12.00 6.06
CA CYS A 274 -5.42 -11.29 6.89
C CYS A 274 -4.80 -10.03 7.49
N THR A 275 -5.50 -8.89 7.43
CA THR A 275 -4.98 -7.58 7.82
C THR A 275 -5.38 -7.20 9.24
N GLN A 276 -4.77 -6.13 9.77
CA GLN A 276 -5.23 -5.50 11.02
C GLN A 276 -6.62 -4.87 10.90
N ALA A 277 -7.08 -4.58 9.67
CA ALA A 277 -8.43 -4.07 9.43
C ALA A 277 -9.48 -5.18 9.52
N ASP A 278 -9.09 -6.44 9.29
CA ASP A 278 -9.97 -7.59 9.47
C ASP A 278 -10.19 -7.87 10.96
N THR A 279 -11.40 -8.29 11.31
CA THR A 279 -11.68 -8.66 12.71
C THR A 279 -11.10 -10.04 13.02
N PRO A 280 -10.78 -10.34 14.30
CA PRO A 280 -10.36 -11.69 14.69
C PRO A 280 -11.34 -12.78 14.25
N THR A 281 -12.63 -12.48 14.20
CA THR A 281 -13.67 -13.43 13.73
C THR A 281 -13.52 -13.73 12.25
N LEU A 282 -13.24 -12.72 11.40
CA LEU A 282 -13.01 -12.92 9.98
C LEU A 282 -11.70 -13.69 9.72
N CYS A 283 -10.67 -13.41 10.51
CA CYS A 283 -9.36 -14.07 10.40
C CYS A 283 -9.32 -15.47 11.04
N ALA A 284 -10.37 -15.93 11.72
CA ALA A 284 -10.36 -17.17 12.50
C ALA A 284 -9.95 -18.42 11.69
N ASN A 285 -10.28 -18.46 10.40
CA ASN A 285 -9.93 -19.55 9.49
C ASN A 285 -8.68 -19.26 8.64
N THR A 286 -8.00 -18.15 8.89
CA THR A 286 -6.75 -17.79 8.19
C THR A 286 -5.57 -18.23 9.06
N PRO A 287 -4.69 -19.12 8.57
CA PRO A 287 -3.52 -19.55 9.34
C PRO A 287 -2.68 -18.37 9.81
N ALA A 288 -2.14 -18.42 11.02
CA ALA A 288 -1.24 -17.41 11.53
C ALA A 288 -0.04 -17.23 10.59
N GLY A 289 0.27 -15.99 10.23
CA GLY A 289 1.33 -15.67 9.28
C GLY A 289 1.02 -16.04 7.83
N ALA A 290 -0.24 -16.33 7.49
CA ALA A 290 -0.65 -16.52 6.10
C ALA A 290 -0.45 -15.24 5.27
N GLY A 291 -0.35 -15.42 3.96
CA GLY A 291 -0.18 -14.36 3.00
C GLY A 291 1.06 -14.52 2.15
N ILE A 292 1.22 -13.60 1.23
CA ILE A 292 2.40 -13.49 0.38
C ILE A 292 3.24 -12.29 0.81
N PHE A 293 4.55 -12.50 0.87
CA PHE A 293 5.52 -11.50 1.28
C PHE A 293 6.52 -11.27 0.16
N THR A 294 6.84 -10.02 -0.14
CA THR A 294 7.78 -9.67 -1.19
C THR A 294 8.95 -8.87 -0.65
N ALA A 295 10.09 -9.05 -1.29
CA ALA A 295 11.28 -8.23 -1.07
C ALA A 295 12.13 -8.20 -2.33
N GLN A 296 12.78 -7.05 -2.58
CA GLN A 296 13.69 -6.87 -3.70
C GLN A 296 14.98 -7.67 -3.49
N ILE A 297 15.48 -8.32 -4.54
CA ILE A 297 16.78 -8.94 -4.59
C ILE A 297 17.71 -8.01 -5.35
N PHE A 298 18.48 -7.24 -4.60
CA PHE A 298 19.25 -6.14 -5.18
C PHE A 298 20.55 -6.55 -5.86
N ASP A 299 21.27 -7.55 -5.32
CA ASP A 299 22.59 -7.95 -5.84
C ASP A 299 22.49 -9.06 -6.88
N ASP A 300 22.82 -10.27 -6.46
CA ASP A 300 22.59 -11.47 -7.21
C ASP A 300 21.59 -12.38 -6.48
N VAL A 301 20.96 -13.26 -7.24
CA VAL A 301 19.82 -14.06 -6.76
C VAL A 301 20.17 -14.87 -5.50
N GLY A 302 21.41 -15.27 -5.33
CA GLY A 302 21.83 -16.05 -4.17
C GLY A 302 21.97 -15.21 -2.90
N GLN A 303 22.33 -13.96 -3.02
CA GLN A 303 22.83 -13.17 -1.91
C GLN A 303 21.73 -12.68 -0.97
N PHE A 304 20.60 -12.22 -1.49
CA PHE A 304 19.48 -11.82 -0.67
C PHE A 304 18.90 -13.00 0.14
N LEU A 305 18.77 -14.17 -0.50
CA LEU A 305 18.19 -15.35 0.14
C LEU A 305 19.11 -15.95 1.21
N PHE A 306 20.40 -15.75 1.09
CA PHE A 306 21.42 -16.38 1.95
C PHE A 306 22.15 -15.39 2.85
N SER A 307 21.89 -14.11 2.72
CA SER A 307 22.42 -13.09 3.61
C SER A 307 21.80 -13.26 5.00
N ASN A 308 22.60 -13.60 5.96
CA ASN A 308 22.19 -13.80 7.34
C ASN A 308 22.76 -12.73 8.28
N GLY A 309 23.09 -11.58 7.76
CA GLY A 309 23.75 -10.52 8.51
C GLY A 309 25.26 -10.73 8.71
N ALA A 310 25.80 -11.92 8.48
CA ALA A 310 27.24 -12.19 8.66
C ALA A 310 28.12 -11.40 7.68
N ASN A 311 27.60 -11.12 6.48
CA ASN A 311 28.26 -10.26 5.48
C ASN A 311 27.61 -8.87 5.40
N GLY A 312 26.81 -8.50 6.42
CA GLY A 312 26.21 -7.20 6.52
C GLY A 312 25.03 -6.93 5.58
N GLY A 313 24.42 -7.94 5.02
CA GLY A 313 23.21 -7.77 4.20
C GLY A 313 21.92 -8.13 4.94
N PRO A 314 20.76 -7.98 4.29
CA PRO A 314 19.49 -8.34 4.89
C PRO A 314 19.42 -9.83 5.20
N ILE A 315 18.69 -10.19 6.23
CA ILE A 315 18.35 -11.59 6.52
C ILE A 315 17.50 -12.15 5.38
N SER A 316 17.46 -13.49 5.26
CA SER A 316 16.63 -14.12 4.23
C SER A 316 15.17 -13.71 4.33
N LEU A 317 14.45 -13.75 3.22
CA LEU A 317 13.02 -13.36 3.19
C LEU A 317 12.20 -14.17 4.20
N SER A 318 12.45 -15.46 4.36
CA SER A 318 11.81 -16.32 5.35
C SER A 318 12.04 -15.86 6.80
N GLN A 319 13.20 -15.30 7.10
CA GLN A 319 13.50 -14.74 8.43
C GLN A 319 12.92 -13.34 8.60
N GLN A 320 12.81 -12.55 7.53
CA GLN A 320 12.19 -11.23 7.58
C GLN A 320 10.71 -11.30 7.91
N VAL A 321 10.00 -12.33 7.45
CA VAL A 321 8.56 -12.52 7.74
C VAL A 321 8.27 -12.47 9.23
N ALA A 322 9.11 -13.07 10.07
CA ALA A 322 8.94 -13.03 11.52
C ALA A 322 9.06 -11.61 12.11
N LYS A 323 9.81 -10.71 11.46
CA LYS A 323 9.94 -9.30 11.85
C LYS A 323 8.80 -8.42 11.35
N PHE A 324 8.01 -8.88 10.41
CA PHE A 324 6.89 -8.13 9.86
C PHE A 324 5.72 -8.02 10.84
N PHE A 325 5.55 -8.97 11.75
CA PHE A 325 4.42 -9.05 12.68
C PHE A 325 4.78 -8.51 14.08
N ILE A 326 5.17 -7.25 14.17
CA ILE A 326 5.56 -6.63 15.46
C ILE A 326 4.53 -5.64 16.00
N GLY A 327 3.31 -5.69 15.52
CA GLY A 327 2.23 -4.83 16.00
C GLY A 327 2.29 -3.40 15.46
N VAL A 328 1.41 -2.57 15.98
CA VAL A 328 1.34 -1.15 15.61
C VAL A 328 2.49 -0.39 16.26
N ASN A 329 3.22 0.38 15.43
CA ASN A 329 4.27 1.30 15.88
C ASN A 329 3.77 2.73 15.66
N ASP A 330 2.84 3.20 16.50
CA ASP A 330 2.12 4.45 16.30
C ASP A 330 2.87 5.66 16.87
N PRO A 331 3.26 6.63 16.05
CA PRO A 331 3.86 7.88 16.52
C PRO A 331 2.90 8.75 17.36
N LEU A 332 1.59 8.49 17.28
CA LEU A 332 0.57 9.19 18.07
C LEU A 332 0.29 8.50 19.42
N GLY A 333 1.04 7.44 19.76
CA GLY A 333 0.94 6.75 21.05
C GLY A 333 -0.23 5.76 21.16
N GLN A 334 -0.81 5.33 20.05
CA GLN A 334 -1.91 4.34 20.04
C GLN A 334 -1.41 2.89 19.88
N ASN A 335 -0.16 2.63 20.23
CA ASN A 335 0.40 1.29 20.13
C ASN A 335 -0.34 0.33 21.09
N PRO A 336 -0.99 -0.73 20.59
CA PRO A 336 -1.77 -1.67 21.40
C PRO A 336 -0.94 -2.37 22.48
N THR A 337 0.36 -2.51 22.29
CA THR A 337 1.28 -3.13 23.26
C THR A 337 1.75 -2.15 24.33
N GLY A 338 1.43 -0.86 24.22
CA GLY A 338 1.97 0.19 25.08
C GLY A 338 3.45 0.49 24.87
N ALA A 339 4.10 -0.14 23.87
CA ALA A 339 5.49 0.15 23.55
C ALA A 339 5.63 1.58 22.99
N PRO A 340 6.72 2.30 23.31
CA PRO A 340 6.98 3.60 22.74
C PRO A 340 7.21 3.50 21.23
N PHE A 341 6.93 4.61 20.51
CA PHE A 341 7.24 4.69 19.08
C PHE A 341 8.74 4.48 18.84
N ASN A 342 9.05 3.55 17.93
CA ASN A 342 10.40 3.33 17.44
C ASN A 342 10.56 3.98 16.06
N ALA A 343 11.34 5.04 15.98
CA ALA A 343 11.62 5.75 14.72
C ALA A 343 12.61 5.01 13.81
N ASP A 344 13.25 3.95 14.29
CA ASP A 344 14.18 3.11 13.54
C ASP A 344 13.38 2.04 12.77
N ILE A 345 12.70 2.48 11.71
CA ILE A 345 11.70 1.69 10.99
C ILE A 345 12.33 0.55 10.18
N PHE A 346 13.49 0.79 9.58
CA PHE A 346 14.22 -0.22 8.83
C PHE A 346 15.54 -0.57 9.51
N ASP A 347 15.80 -1.87 9.63
CA ASP A 347 17.05 -2.41 10.17
C ASP A 347 17.70 -3.45 9.24
N LEU A 348 17.50 -3.30 7.92
CA LEU A 348 17.84 -4.31 6.93
C LEU A 348 19.30 -4.21 6.46
N TYR A 349 19.80 -3.00 6.26
CA TYR A 349 21.04 -2.76 5.53
C TYR A 349 22.14 -2.07 6.34
N ARG A 350 21.89 -1.75 7.60
CA ARG A 350 22.83 -1.05 8.49
C ARG A 350 24.25 -1.61 8.45
N ASN A 351 24.38 -2.94 8.46
CA ASN A 351 25.67 -3.60 8.43
C ASN A 351 26.45 -3.40 7.12
N TRP A 352 25.78 -3.04 6.02
CA TRP A 352 26.46 -2.73 4.77
C TRP A 352 27.27 -1.43 4.83
N GLY A 353 26.99 -0.56 5.78
CA GLY A 353 27.82 0.62 6.06
C GLY A 353 29.25 0.29 6.49
N ASN A 354 29.48 -0.91 7.03
CA ASN A 354 30.78 -1.36 7.53
C ASN A 354 31.55 -2.25 6.55
N LEU A 355 31.08 -2.44 5.32
CA LEU A 355 31.77 -3.27 4.34
C LEU A 355 33.09 -2.63 3.94
N HIS A 356 34.15 -3.45 3.85
CA HIS A 356 35.43 -3.03 3.33
C HIS A 356 35.51 -3.24 1.81
N GLY A 357 36.13 -2.29 1.11
CA GLY A 357 36.35 -2.38 -0.34
C GLY A 357 35.65 -1.24 -1.11
N ARG A 358 36.17 -0.97 -2.31
CA ARG A 358 35.67 0.10 -3.22
C ARG A 358 35.21 -0.47 -4.57
N SER A 359 34.72 -1.71 -4.57
CA SER A 359 34.11 -2.25 -5.78
C SER A 359 32.79 -1.55 -6.08
N PRO A 360 32.34 -1.49 -7.35
CA PRO A 360 31.03 -0.92 -7.68
C PRO A 360 29.88 -1.56 -6.88
N LYS A 361 30.00 -2.83 -6.53
CA LYS A 361 29.04 -3.56 -5.68
C LYS A 361 29.08 -3.03 -4.24
N SER A 362 30.27 -2.84 -3.65
CA SER A 362 30.40 -2.28 -2.31
C SER A 362 29.85 -0.87 -2.23
N GLU A 363 30.11 -0.04 -3.23
CA GLU A 363 29.61 1.34 -3.28
C GLU A 363 28.08 1.38 -3.35
N ARG A 364 27.44 0.50 -4.14
CA ARG A 364 25.97 0.39 -4.17
C ARG A 364 25.40 -0.03 -2.81
N ARG A 365 26.03 -0.98 -2.12
CA ARG A 365 25.62 -1.41 -0.78
C ARG A 365 25.78 -0.31 0.25
N HIS A 366 26.88 0.44 0.19
CA HIS A 366 27.07 1.61 1.04
C HIS A 366 26.00 2.67 0.79
N ALA A 367 25.64 2.93 -0.48
CA ALA A 367 24.58 3.87 -0.82
C ALA A 367 23.23 3.44 -0.20
N ILE A 368 22.90 2.14 -0.27
CA ILE A 368 21.67 1.60 0.33
C ILE A 368 21.69 1.77 1.85
N ALA A 369 22.79 1.45 2.52
CA ALA A 369 22.92 1.61 3.98
C ALA A 369 22.80 3.08 4.41
N ARG A 370 23.43 4.02 3.67
CA ARG A 370 23.27 5.45 3.92
C ARG A 370 21.84 5.92 3.68
N GLY A 371 21.17 5.39 2.65
CA GLY A 371 19.76 5.69 2.37
C GLY A 371 18.83 5.21 3.46
N GLU A 372 19.07 4.02 4.05
CA GLU A 372 18.36 3.52 5.23
C GLU A 372 18.55 4.45 6.43
N GLU A 373 19.77 4.92 6.65
CA GLU A 373 20.07 5.89 7.71
C GLU A 373 19.35 7.23 7.46
N VAL A 374 19.38 7.77 6.23
CA VAL A 374 18.64 8.98 5.85
C VAL A 374 17.15 8.82 6.14
N PHE A 375 16.55 7.69 5.78
CA PHE A 375 15.13 7.41 6.03
C PHE A 375 14.80 7.42 7.53
N ASN A 376 15.60 6.75 8.34
CA ASN A 376 15.36 6.59 9.76
C ASN A 376 15.70 7.82 10.61
N THR A 377 16.66 8.65 10.17
CA THR A 377 17.26 9.66 11.06
C THR A 377 16.99 11.11 10.67
N THR A 378 16.69 11.40 9.40
CA THR A 378 16.50 12.79 8.96
C THR A 378 15.29 13.41 9.62
N ASN A 379 15.51 14.52 10.31
CA ASN A 379 14.43 15.32 10.89
C ASN A 379 13.67 16.10 9.82
N ILE A 380 12.36 16.06 9.89
CA ILE A 380 11.44 16.70 8.95
C ILE A 380 10.47 17.58 9.74
N ASN A 381 10.35 18.84 9.34
CA ASN A 381 9.29 19.71 9.82
C ASN A 381 7.99 19.38 9.07
N ILE A 382 7.19 18.46 9.62
CA ILE A 382 5.92 18.04 9.01
C ILE A 382 4.89 19.14 9.25
N THR A 383 4.45 19.79 8.16
CA THR A 383 3.51 20.92 8.19
C THR A 383 2.34 20.70 7.22
N GLY A 384 1.13 21.16 7.61
CA GLY A 384 -0.03 21.20 6.73
C GLY A 384 -0.49 19.82 6.24
N VAL A 385 -0.25 18.76 7.01
CA VAL A 385 -0.75 17.41 6.72
C VAL A 385 -2.09 17.24 7.43
N ALA A 386 -3.16 17.28 6.63
CA ALA A 386 -4.50 17.07 7.15
C ALA A 386 -4.65 15.64 7.69
N ARG A 387 -5.24 15.49 8.85
CA ARG A 387 -5.36 14.31 9.72
C ARG A 387 -4.14 14.04 10.60
N LEU A 388 -3.06 14.81 10.48
CA LEU A 388 -1.92 14.71 11.39
C LEU A 388 -1.75 16.02 12.17
N ASN A 389 -1.40 17.11 11.50
CA ASN A 389 -1.20 18.42 12.14
C ASN A 389 -2.48 18.94 12.82
N ASP A 390 -3.63 18.84 12.15
CA ASP A 390 -4.94 19.23 12.68
C ASP A 390 -5.39 18.34 13.84
N ALA A 391 -5.20 17.03 13.75
CA ALA A 391 -5.58 16.09 14.81
C ALA A 391 -4.77 16.29 16.11
N LEU A 392 -3.51 16.69 15.99
CA LEU A 392 -2.62 16.96 17.13
C LEU A 392 -2.66 18.44 17.57
N GLY A 393 -3.33 19.32 16.83
CA GLY A 393 -3.34 20.77 17.08
C GLY A 393 -1.94 21.39 17.00
N GLN A 394 -1.03 20.79 16.21
CA GLN A 394 0.35 21.23 16.08
C GLN A 394 0.63 21.69 14.65
N PRO A 395 0.93 22.98 14.43
CA PRO A 395 1.22 23.49 13.09
C PRO A 395 2.50 22.90 12.50
N ILE A 396 3.46 22.53 13.34
CA ILE A 396 4.73 21.88 12.98
C ILE A 396 4.91 20.67 13.88
N ILE A 397 5.12 19.51 13.27
CA ILE A 397 5.48 18.28 13.98
C ILE A 397 6.90 17.93 13.55
N LEU A 398 7.83 17.88 14.51
CA LEU A 398 9.17 17.38 14.24
C LEU A 398 9.11 15.85 14.13
N GLY A 399 9.23 15.35 12.93
CA GLY A 399 9.13 13.93 12.60
C GLY A 399 10.27 13.44 11.72
N LYS A 400 10.07 12.26 11.16
CA LYS A 400 10.96 11.56 10.21
C LYS A 400 10.10 10.87 9.16
N CYS A 401 10.70 10.22 8.16
CA CYS A 401 9.95 9.41 7.20
C CYS A 401 9.10 8.34 7.93
N GLY A 402 9.66 7.71 8.96
CA GLY A 402 9.00 6.74 9.82
C GLY A 402 7.81 7.29 10.64
N THR A 403 7.60 8.59 10.71
CA THR A 403 6.40 9.16 11.36
C THR A 403 5.11 8.82 10.61
N CYS A 404 5.19 8.67 9.28
CA CYS A 404 4.06 8.29 8.42
C CYS A 404 4.22 6.89 7.84
N HIS A 405 5.47 6.41 7.67
CA HIS A 405 5.81 5.08 7.19
C HIS A 405 6.32 4.25 8.37
N ASP A 406 5.43 3.95 9.32
CA ASP A 406 5.76 3.55 10.68
C ASP A 406 5.80 2.03 10.93
N THR A 407 5.33 1.19 9.98
CA THR A 407 5.40 -0.26 10.14
C THR A 407 6.81 -0.77 9.90
N PRO A 408 7.46 -1.36 10.93
CA PRO A 408 8.85 -1.81 10.84
C PRO A 408 9.10 -2.77 9.68
N ASN A 409 10.16 -2.51 8.92
CA ASN A 409 10.62 -3.27 7.76
C ASN A 409 9.60 -3.42 6.59
N VAL A 410 8.48 -2.71 6.66
CA VAL A 410 7.43 -2.66 5.62
C VAL A 410 7.19 -1.25 5.13
N GLY A 411 7.19 -0.27 6.05
CA GLY A 411 7.08 1.15 5.72
C GLY A 411 5.69 1.57 5.28
N ASP A 412 4.61 0.85 5.64
CA ASP A 412 3.27 1.38 5.50
C ASP A 412 2.83 2.13 6.77
N HIS A 413 1.69 2.78 6.71
CA HIS A 413 1.13 3.46 7.87
C HIS A 413 0.31 2.47 8.70
N SER A 414 0.81 2.11 9.88
CA SER A 414 0.22 1.11 10.76
C SER A 414 -1.03 1.60 11.52
N VAL A 415 -1.38 2.88 11.43
CA VAL A 415 -2.60 3.43 12.02
C VAL A 415 -3.66 3.76 10.96
N LYS A 416 -4.93 3.67 11.32
CA LYS A 416 -6.06 3.94 10.42
C LYS A 416 -6.26 5.46 10.22
N ALA A 417 -5.39 6.06 9.45
CA ALA A 417 -5.39 7.52 9.23
C ALA A 417 -4.95 7.90 7.81
N PRO A 418 -5.85 7.85 6.81
CA PRO A 418 -5.57 8.45 5.51
C PRO A 418 -5.17 9.91 5.66
N LEU A 419 -4.09 10.33 4.99
CA LEU A 419 -3.47 11.64 5.13
C LEU A 419 -3.51 12.41 3.81
N ASN A 420 -3.60 13.74 3.88
CA ASN A 420 -3.38 14.59 2.73
C ASN A 420 -1.99 15.25 2.85
N ILE A 421 -1.04 14.74 2.06
CA ILE A 421 0.31 15.30 1.94
C ILE A 421 0.49 16.12 0.65
N GLY A 422 -0.58 16.37 -0.10
CA GLY A 422 -0.57 17.17 -1.32
C GLY A 422 -0.32 16.41 -2.62
N VAL A 423 -0.24 15.09 -2.63
CA VAL A 423 0.03 14.28 -3.84
C VAL A 423 -1.08 14.34 -4.89
N ALA A 424 -2.28 14.75 -4.51
CA ALA A 424 -3.40 14.96 -5.43
C ALA A 424 -3.52 16.41 -5.93
N ASN A 425 -2.78 17.37 -5.36
CA ASN A 425 -2.90 18.79 -5.69
C ASN A 425 -2.51 19.05 -7.16
N ALA A 426 -3.33 19.87 -7.84
CA ALA A 426 -3.14 20.23 -9.25
C ALA A 426 -3.18 21.73 -9.50
N GLY A 427 -3.55 22.54 -8.49
CA GLY A 427 -3.64 24.00 -8.59
C GLY A 427 -2.28 24.71 -8.64
N ALA A 428 -2.32 26.03 -8.75
CA ALA A 428 -1.14 26.87 -8.72
C ALA A 428 -0.34 26.63 -7.42
N GLY A 429 0.95 26.32 -7.56
CA GLY A 429 1.81 25.93 -6.42
C GLY A 429 1.85 24.43 -6.13
N SER A 430 1.24 23.59 -6.97
CA SER A 430 1.45 22.14 -6.92
C SER A 430 2.94 21.82 -7.15
N GLN A 431 3.38 20.70 -6.57
CA GLN A 431 4.80 20.33 -6.56
C GLN A 431 5.34 20.07 -7.97
N PRO A 432 6.44 20.73 -8.40
CA PRO A 432 6.97 20.58 -9.76
C PRO A 432 7.44 19.14 -10.10
N ALA A 433 7.79 18.36 -9.09
CA ALA A 433 8.21 16.97 -9.27
C ALA A 433 7.08 16.03 -9.71
N LEU A 434 5.82 16.47 -9.68
CA LEU A 434 4.66 15.64 -9.99
C LEU A 434 4.09 15.95 -11.38
N ASP A 435 4.00 14.93 -12.25
CA ASP A 435 3.33 15.04 -13.54
C ASP A 435 1.84 14.71 -13.42
N VAL A 436 1.01 15.72 -13.31
CA VAL A 436 -0.47 15.63 -13.28
C VAL A 436 -1.12 16.06 -14.60
N SER A 437 -0.33 16.41 -15.63
CA SER A 437 -0.79 17.02 -16.89
C SER A 437 -1.81 16.20 -17.68
N ARG A 438 -1.85 14.88 -17.45
CA ARG A 438 -2.74 13.95 -18.15
C ARG A 438 -3.88 13.42 -17.25
N LEU A 439 -4.05 13.98 -16.07
CA LEU A 439 -5.09 13.57 -15.14
C LEU A 439 -6.25 14.58 -15.17
N PRO A 440 -7.49 14.15 -14.91
CA PRO A 440 -8.57 15.09 -14.64
C PRO A 440 -8.23 15.97 -13.44
N VAL A 441 -8.66 17.22 -13.49
CA VAL A 441 -8.55 18.15 -12.37
C VAL A 441 -9.95 18.56 -11.96
N PHE A 442 -10.27 18.31 -10.70
CA PHE A 442 -11.54 18.67 -10.07
C PHE A 442 -11.38 19.96 -9.30
N THR A 443 -12.24 20.93 -9.54
CA THR A 443 -12.42 22.10 -8.69
C THR A 443 -13.53 21.83 -7.71
N ILE A 444 -13.21 21.82 -6.43
CA ILE A 444 -14.14 21.51 -5.33
C ILE A 444 -14.32 22.75 -4.45
N TRP A 445 -15.55 23.12 -4.21
CA TRP A 445 -15.91 24.18 -3.29
C TRP A 445 -16.60 23.61 -2.06
N CYS A 446 -16.09 23.91 -0.88
CA CYS A 446 -16.67 23.53 0.40
C CYS A 446 -17.83 24.46 0.74
N THR A 447 -19.03 23.91 0.82
CA THR A 447 -20.28 24.65 1.07
C THR A 447 -20.65 24.70 2.55
N SER A 448 -20.11 23.79 3.37
CA SER A 448 -20.40 23.69 4.79
C SER A 448 -19.22 23.03 5.55
N GLY A 449 -19.36 22.89 6.87
CA GLY A 449 -18.33 22.30 7.73
C GLY A 449 -17.17 23.27 8.05
N PRO A 450 -16.11 22.76 8.68
CA PRO A 450 -14.97 23.60 9.14
C PRO A 450 -14.20 24.31 8.02
N LEU A 451 -14.29 23.82 6.78
CA LEU A 451 -13.60 24.36 5.61
C LEU A 451 -14.55 25.11 4.66
N ALA A 452 -15.74 25.50 5.12
CA ALA A 452 -16.71 26.22 4.30
C ALA A 452 -16.09 27.47 3.65
N GLY A 453 -16.36 27.68 2.35
CA GLY A 453 -15.79 28.78 1.55
C GLY A 453 -14.42 28.51 0.95
N GLN A 454 -13.76 27.42 1.29
CA GLN A 454 -12.48 27.05 0.67
C GLN A 454 -12.68 26.32 -0.66
N MET A 455 -11.74 26.55 -1.58
CA MET A 455 -11.66 25.87 -2.88
C MET A 455 -10.41 25.01 -2.96
N PHE A 456 -10.54 23.86 -3.63
CA PHE A 456 -9.46 22.92 -3.86
C PHE A 456 -9.40 22.53 -5.34
N GLU A 457 -8.21 22.44 -5.90
CA GLU A 457 -7.95 21.89 -7.24
C GLU A 457 -7.08 20.64 -7.10
N LEU A 458 -7.62 19.49 -7.47
CA LEU A 458 -6.94 18.20 -7.29
C LEU A 458 -7.31 17.19 -8.36
N THR A 459 -6.42 16.23 -8.56
CA THR A 459 -6.62 15.12 -9.50
C THR A 459 -7.49 14.00 -8.91
N ASP A 460 -7.66 13.97 -7.59
CA ASP A 460 -8.44 12.96 -6.88
C ASP A 460 -8.93 13.53 -5.54
N PRO A 461 -10.25 13.62 -5.34
CA PRO A 461 -10.82 14.05 -4.06
C PRO A 461 -10.52 13.09 -2.88
N GLY A 462 -10.01 11.88 -3.15
CA GLY A 462 -9.60 10.92 -2.14
C GLY A 462 -10.77 10.44 -1.27
N ARG A 463 -10.53 10.38 0.04
CA ARG A 463 -11.50 9.92 1.03
C ARG A 463 -12.79 10.78 1.08
N ALA A 464 -12.75 12.02 0.63
CA ALA A 464 -13.95 12.87 0.59
C ALA A 464 -15.08 12.27 -0.27
N LEU A 465 -14.74 11.49 -1.32
CA LEU A 465 -15.73 10.77 -2.12
C LEU A 465 -16.45 9.65 -1.34
N ILE A 466 -15.92 9.25 -0.18
CA ILE A 466 -16.53 8.22 0.68
C ILE A 466 -17.31 8.86 1.84
N THR A 467 -16.76 9.93 2.43
CA THR A 467 -17.30 10.53 3.65
C THR A 467 -18.22 11.74 3.40
N GLY A 468 -18.12 12.36 2.22
CA GLY A 468 -18.79 13.63 1.93
C GLY A 468 -18.19 14.85 2.66
N LYS A 469 -17.06 14.70 3.36
CA LYS A 469 -16.49 15.72 4.23
C LYS A 469 -15.38 16.50 3.55
N CYS A 470 -15.43 17.82 3.63
CA CYS A 470 -14.35 18.70 3.16
C CYS A 470 -13.01 18.43 3.86
N ALA A 471 -13.06 18.10 5.14
CA ALA A 471 -11.86 17.75 5.90
C ALA A 471 -11.14 16.49 5.38
N ASP A 472 -11.79 15.68 4.53
CA ASP A 472 -11.22 14.46 3.96
C ASP A 472 -10.76 14.61 2.51
N ILE A 473 -10.82 15.82 1.95
CA ILE A 473 -10.38 16.11 0.58
C ILE A 473 -8.89 15.78 0.41
N GLY A 474 -8.59 15.02 -0.64
CA GLY A 474 -7.24 14.63 -1.02
C GLY A 474 -6.54 13.64 -0.07
N LYS A 475 -7.24 13.10 0.93
CA LYS A 475 -6.68 12.12 1.83
C LYS A 475 -6.60 10.74 1.19
N VAL A 476 -5.41 10.15 1.24
CA VAL A 476 -5.13 8.78 0.79
C VAL A 476 -4.27 8.05 1.82
N LYS A 477 -4.35 6.72 1.85
CA LYS A 477 -3.53 5.93 2.77
C LYS A 477 -2.06 5.91 2.36
N GLY A 478 -1.15 5.76 3.35
CA GLY A 478 0.25 5.47 3.12
C GLY A 478 0.42 4.08 2.49
N PRO A 479 1.14 3.94 1.36
CA PRO A 479 1.35 2.66 0.71
C PRO A 479 2.47 1.86 1.38
N ILE A 480 2.45 0.53 1.16
CA ILE A 480 3.56 -0.36 1.49
C ILE A 480 4.78 0.02 0.65
N LEU A 481 5.97 0.10 1.26
CA LEU A 481 7.21 0.46 0.57
C LEU A 481 7.99 -0.75 0.02
N ARG A 482 7.46 -1.97 0.12
CA ARG A 482 8.09 -3.16 -0.44
C ARG A 482 7.85 -3.31 -1.94
N GLY A 483 8.83 -3.84 -2.67
CA GLY A 483 8.74 -4.09 -4.10
C GLY A 483 8.60 -2.82 -4.94
N LEU A 484 9.14 -1.68 -4.48
CA LEU A 484 9.00 -0.40 -5.18
C LEU A 484 9.63 -0.42 -6.56
N ALA A 485 10.82 -1.01 -6.71
CA ALA A 485 11.55 -1.03 -7.97
C ALA A 485 10.78 -1.73 -9.10
N ALA A 486 9.95 -2.70 -8.76
CA ALA A 486 9.18 -3.49 -9.73
C ALA A 486 7.89 -2.79 -10.23
N ARG A 487 7.45 -1.70 -9.62
CA ARG A 487 6.09 -1.17 -9.81
C ARG A 487 5.96 0.32 -10.13
N ALA A 488 6.96 0.90 -10.80
CA ALA A 488 6.85 2.27 -11.30
C ALA A 488 5.63 2.44 -12.25
N PRO A 489 5.04 3.67 -12.34
CA PRO A 489 5.30 4.88 -11.58
C PRO A 489 4.65 4.90 -10.19
N TYR A 490 4.85 5.97 -9.42
CA TYR A 490 4.54 6.04 -7.99
C TYR A 490 3.40 7.01 -7.67
N PHE A 491 3.01 7.00 -6.39
CA PHE A 491 1.80 7.59 -5.82
C PHE A 491 0.51 6.94 -6.34
N HIS A 492 -0.61 7.27 -5.72
CA HIS A 492 -1.92 6.69 -6.07
C HIS A 492 -2.33 7.01 -7.50
N ASN A 493 -1.92 8.16 -8.02
CA ASN A 493 -2.25 8.69 -9.35
C ASN A 493 -1.11 8.58 -10.37
N GLY A 494 0.00 7.88 -10.04
CA GLY A 494 1.12 7.69 -10.95
C GLY A 494 1.83 8.99 -11.35
N SER A 495 1.80 10.02 -10.50
CA SER A 495 2.33 11.35 -10.81
C SER A 495 3.86 11.45 -10.69
N ALA A 496 4.52 10.55 -9.99
CA ALA A 496 5.97 10.45 -9.94
C ALA A 496 6.46 9.28 -10.82
N ALA A 497 7.28 9.56 -11.83
CA ALA A 497 7.74 8.54 -12.76
C ALA A 497 8.80 7.62 -12.14
N THR A 498 9.66 8.17 -11.28
CA THR A 498 10.81 7.49 -10.67
C THR A 498 10.83 7.65 -9.15
N LEU A 499 11.63 6.84 -8.46
CA LEU A 499 11.88 7.03 -7.02
C LEU A 499 12.62 8.34 -6.73
N ALA A 500 13.41 8.84 -7.66
CA ALA A 500 14.03 10.15 -7.53
C ALA A 500 12.98 11.28 -7.50
N ASP A 501 11.93 11.19 -8.33
CA ASP A 501 10.81 12.15 -8.29
C ASP A 501 10.03 12.05 -6.96
N VAL A 502 9.87 10.85 -6.42
CA VAL A 502 9.26 10.64 -5.09
C VAL A 502 10.07 11.34 -4.00
N VAL A 503 11.39 11.12 -3.99
CA VAL A 503 12.29 11.74 -3.01
C VAL A 503 12.28 13.27 -3.16
N GLU A 504 12.31 13.78 -4.39
CA GLU A 504 12.27 15.21 -4.66
C GLU A 504 10.93 15.84 -4.25
N PHE A 505 9.80 15.13 -4.46
CA PHE A 505 8.51 15.58 -3.95
C PHE A 505 8.53 15.80 -2.44
N TYR A 506 9.02 14.84 -1.65
CA TYR A 506 9.12 15.00 -0.20
C TYR A 506 10.10 16.10 0.20
N ASN A 507 11.23 16.21 -0.49
CA ASN A 507 12.22 17.24 -0.27
C ASN A 507 11.62 18.65 -0.41
N GLN A 508 10.86 18.88 -1.47
CA GLN A 508 10.19 20.16 -1.73
C GLN A 508 8.98 20.38 -0.80
N ARG A 509 8.16 19.32 -0.60
CA ARG A 509 6.92 19.44 0.17
C ARG A 509 7.13 19.84 1.62
N PHE A 510 8.21 19.40 2.23
CA PHE A 510 8.54 19.64 3.63
C PHE A 510 9.79 20.49 3.83
N ASP A 511 10.34 21.06 2.76
CA ASP A 511 11.56 21.87 2.77
C ASP A 511 12.70 21.18 3.56
N ILE A 512 13.00 19.92 3.20
CA ILE A 512 13.92 19.08 3.97
C ILE A 512 15.38 19.52 3.75
N GLY A 513 15.71 19.95 2.53
CA GLY A 513 17.06 20.39 2.17
C GLY A 513 18.05 19.23 1.97
N PHE A 514 17.61 18.09 1.44
CA PHE A 514 18.49 16.99 1.09
C PHE A 514 19.59 17.41 0.12
N THR A 515 20.81 17.00 0.38
CA THR A 515 21.89 17.04 -0.63
C THR A 515 21.60 16.06 -1.76
N ASP A 516 22.23 16.26 -2.93
CA ASP A 516 22.06 15.34 -4.06
C ASP A 516 22.51 13.92 -3.72
N GLN A 517 23.54 13.77 -2.88
CA GLN A 517 23.99 12.47 -2.39
C GLN A 517 22.92 11.80 -1.52
N GLN A 518 22.30 12.52 -0.59
CA GLN A 518 21.22 11.96 0.25
C GLN A 518 20.01 11.57 -0.56
N LYS A 519 19.63 12.35 -1.57
CA LYS A 519 18.55 12.01 -2.51
C LYS A 519 18.86 10.73 -3.28
N ALA A 520 20.07 10.59 -3.79
CA ALA A 520 20.51 9.39 -4.51
C ALA A 520 20.57 8.16 -3.61
N ASP A 521 21.11 8.29 -2.40
CA ASP A 521 21.21 7.20 -1.42
C ASP A 521 19.81 6.75 -0.96
N LEU A 522 18.90 7.69 -0.69
CA LEU A 522 17.52 7.38 -0.32
C LEU A 522 16.77 6.67 -1.46
N ALA A 523 16.94 7.10 -2.71
CA ALA A 523 16.36 6.42 -3.86
C ALA A 523 16.94 5.00 -4.04
N ALA A 524 18.25 4.81 -3.79
CA ALA A 524 18.90 3.50 -3.82
C ALA A 524 18.34 2.58 -2.72
N PHE A 525 18.14 3.10 -1.50
CA PHE A 525 17.51 2.36 -0.42
C PHE A 525 16.08 1.95 -0.77
N LEU A 526 15.24 2.88 -1.20
CA LEU A 526 13.85 2.60 -1.57
C LEU A 526 13.75 1.57 -2.70
N SER A 527 14.69 1.56 -3.65
CA SER A 527 14.71 0.57 -4.72
C SER A 527 15.14 -0.82 -4.25
N SER A 528 15.68 -0.95 -3.05
CA SER A 528 16.15 -2.23 -2.48
C SER A 528 15.12 -2.90 -1.55
N LEU A 529 13.98 -2.29 -1.33
CA LEU A 529 12.91 -2.78 -0.44
C LEU A 529 11.95 -3.81 -1.15
#